data_0285bc722c64c3b51bb5988360f80aad
#
_entry.id   0285bc722c64c3b51bb5988360f80aad
#
_cell.length_a   1.000
_cell.length_b   1.000
_cell.length_c   1.000
_cell.angle_alpha   90.00
_cell.angle_beta   90.00
_cell.angle_gamma   90.00
#
_symmetry.space_group_name_H-M   'P 1'
#
loop_
_entity.id
_entity.type
_entity.pdbx_description
1 polymer ?
#
loop_
_entity_poly.entity_id
_entity_poly.type
_entity_poly.pdbx_seq_one_letter_code
_entity_poly.pdbx_strand_id
1 'polypeptide(L)'
;MRRPCRSLTARELAGYAGIAPQTASAHLGRLLDAGLLLMEQRGRHRYHRLASPDIAHLLETVAQFATRPGNGSVRAAIRTGPHDAALRLARTCYDHFAGRLGVSIADALVAKAYIELDQDGGTVTDAGQVFLHGFGVAPAPKKQAKRLFCRPCLDWSERRPHLAGTLGIAIACRCFDLGWVKRVDGSRAVAITPAGYHGLRCVFETDLKSRSEHGPAA
;
A
#
# COMPACT_ATOMS: atom_id res chain seq x y z
N MET A 1 -16.59 -5.18 7.00
CA MET A 1 -16.97 -3.74 7.03
C MET A 1 -15.78 -2.93 6.52
N ARG A 2 -15.84 -2.39 5.29
CA ARG A 2 -14.73 -1.61 4.69
C ARG A 2 -14.57 -0.33 5.49
N ARG A 3 -13.46 -0.18 6.24
CA ARG A 3 -13.13 1.14 6.78
C ARG A 3 -12.66 2.01 5.62
N PRO A 4 -13.28 3.16 5.37
CA PRO A 4 -12.93 4.02 4.26
C PRO A 4 -11.50 4.53 4.41
N CYS A 5 -10.84 4.81 3.29
CA CYS A 5 -9.64 5.63 3.24
C CYS A 5 -9.78 6.83 4.16
N ARG A 6 -8.71 7.15 4.88
CA ARG A 6 -8.71 8.29 5.79
C ARG A 6 -9.09 9.55 5.03
N SER A 7 -10.25 10.09 5.35
CA SER A 7 -10.69 11.37 4.83
C SER A 7 -10.02 12.48 5.65
N LEU A 8 -9.47 13.49 4.99
CA LEU A 8 -8.74 14.59 5.60
C LEU A 8 -9.42 15.93 5.29
N THR A 9 -9.34 16.86 6.24
CA THR A 9 -9.80 18.23 6.03
C THR A 9 -8.80 19.02 5.18
N ALA A 10 -9.24 20.11 4.56
CA ALA A 10 -8.37 21.00 3.79
C ALA A 10 -7.21 21.54 4.63
N ARG A 11 -7.43 21.80 5.93
CA ARG A 11 -6.39 22.28 6.85
C ARG A 11 -5.31 21.23 7.11
N GLU A 12 -5.72 19.98 7.34
CA GLU A 12 -4.77 18.87 7.50
C GLU A 12 -3.96 18.66 6.23
N LEU A 13 -4.61 18.66 5.05
CA LEU A 13 -3.93 18.52 3.77
C LEU A 13 -2.97 19.69 3.48
N ALA A 14 -3.34 20.92 3.83
CA ALA A 14 -2.46 22.08 3.73
C ALA A 14 -1.20 21.92 4.60
N GLY A 15 -1.36 21.44 5.84
CA GLY A 15 -0.25 21.15 6.74
C GLY A 15 0.70 20.09 6.19
N TYR A 16 0.16 18.99 5.63
CA TYR A 16 0.98 17.95 4.99
C TYR A 16 1.73 18.44 3.75
N ALA A 17 1.11 19.33 2.97
CA ALA A 17 1.68 19.88 1.75
C ALA A 17 2.61 21.08 1.99
N GLY A 18 2.65 21.64 3.20
CA GLY A 18 3.43 22.84 3.51
C GLY A 18 2.95 24.08 2.78
N ILE A 19 1.64 24.21 2.50
CA ILE A 19 1.03 25.33 1.77
C ILE A 19 -0.04 26.04 2.60
N ALA A 20 -0.40 27.26 2.19
CA ALA A 20 -1.47 28.01 2.85
C ALA A 20 -2.83 27.31 2.70
N PRO A 21 -3.72 27.36 3.72
CA PRO A 21 -5.04 26.74 3.66
C PRO A 21 -5.91 27.19 2.49
N GLN A 22 -5.82 28.47 2.11
CA GLN A 22 -6.55 28.99 0.93
C GLN A 22 -6.06 28.35 -0.38
N THR A 23 -4.74 28.22 -0.53
CA THR A 23 -4.12 27.54 -1.68
C THR A 23 -4.56 26.07 -1.74
N ALA A 24 -4.53 25.37 -0.60
CA ALA A 24 -5.02 24.00 -0.52
C ALA A 24 -6.50 23.90 -0.93
N SER A 25 -7.35 24.80 -0.42
CA SER A 25 -8.79 24.82 -0.77
C SER A 25 -9.02 25.03 -2.28
N ALA A 26 -8.25 25.92 -2.91
CA ALA A 26 -8.35 26.15 -4.34
C ALA A 26 -7.94 24.92 -5.16
N HIS A 27 -6.85 24.23 -4.77
CA HIS A 27 -6.43 22.98 -5.40
C HIS A 27 -7.44 21.85 -5.19
N LEU A 28 -7.98 21.71 -3.97
CA LEU A 28 -8.98 20.70 -3.66
C LEU A 28 -10.27 20.92 -4.45
N GLY A 29 -10.69 22.16 -4.65
CA GLY A 29 -11.84 22.51 -5.53
C GLY A 29 -11.61 21.96 -6.95
N ARG A 30 -10.48 22.28 -7.56
CA ARG A 30 -10.16 21.78 -8.91
C ARG A 30 -10.11 20.25 -8.98
N LEU A 31 -9.60 19.58 -7.96
CA LEU A 31 -9.55 18.12 -7.92
C LEU A 31 -10.93 17.49 -7.72
N LEU A 32 -11.83 18.17 -6.99
CA LEU A 32 -13.24 17.77 -6.88
C LEU A 32 -13.96 17.94 -8.21
N ASP A 33 -13.80 19.08 -8.89
CA ASP A 33 -14.40 19.36 -10.19
C ASP A 33 -13.93 18.37 -11.26
N ALA A 34 -12.66 17.93 -11.16
CA ALA A 34 -12.10 16.89 -12.04
C ALA A 34 -12.52 15.46 -11.65
N GLY A 35 -13.32 15.26 -10.61
CA GLY A 35 -13.73 13.93 -10.16
C GLY A 35 -12.63 13.07 -9.54
N LEU A 36 -11.47 13.65 -9.21
CA LEU A 36 -10.34 12.94 -8.59
C LEU A 36 -10.53 12.77 -7.08
N LEU A 37 -11.31 13.64 -6.47
CA LEU A 37 -11.64 13.58 -5.06
C LEU A 37 -13.15 13.48 -4.87
N LEU A 38 -13.54 12.95 -3.71
CA LEU A 38 -14.86 13.06 -3.13
C LEU A 38 -14.78 13.86 -1.85
N MET A 39 -15.81 14.66 -1.58
CA MET A 39 -15.94 15.44 -0.36
C MET A 39 -17.16 14.97 0.42
N GLU A 40 -16.99 14.76 1.71
CA GLU A 40 -18.06 14.43 2.63
C GLU A 40 -18.10 15.48 3.74
N GLN A 41 -19.27 16.07 3.95
CA GLN A 41 -19.46 17.02 5.04
C GLN A 41 -19.93 16.28 6.30
N ARG A 42 -19.21 16.49 7.41
CA ARG A 42 -19.60 16.00 8.73
C ARG A 42 -19.58 17.15 9.72
N GLY A 43 -20.75 17.61 10.10
CA GLY A 43 -20.92 18.83 10.89
C GLY A 43 -20.32 20.05 10.18
N ARG A 44 -19.41 20.75 10.83
CA ARG A 44 -18.71 21.92 10.28
C ARG A 44 -17.49 21.59 9.40
N HIS A 45 -17.10 20.31 9.33
CA HIS A 45 -15.88 19.88 8.65
C HIS A 45 -16.18 19.24 7.30
N ARG A 46 -15.37 19.60 6.31
CA ARG A 46 -15.37 18.99 4.98
C ARG A 46 -14.16 18.06 4.87
N TYR A 47 -14.42 16.78 4.64
CA TYR A 47 -13.42 15.74 4.53
C TYR A 47 -13.25 15.33 3.08
N HIS A 48 -12.02 15.29 2.61
CA HIS A 48 -11.66 14.93 1.24
C HIS A 48 -11.02 13.55 1.23
N ARG A 49 -11.35 12.75 0.23
CA ARG A 49 -10.74 11.46 -0.05
C ARG A 49 -10.63 11.23 -1.55
N LEU A 50 -9.74 10.34 -1.98
CA LEU A 50 -9.67 9.92 -3.37
C LEU A 50 -11.00 9.30 -3.81
N ALA A 51 -11.44 9.58 -5.03
CA ALA A 51 -12.75 9.15 -5.52
C ALA A 51 -12.79 7.63 -5.76
N SER A 52 -11.66 7.03 -6.17
CA SER A 52 -11.59 5.60 -6.40
C SER A 52 -10.19 5.03 -6.11
N PRO A 53 -10.06 3.69 -5.95
CA PRO A 53 -8.77 3.00 -5.92
C PRO A 53 -7.94 3.20 -7.19
N ASP A 54 -8.58 3.34 -8.34
CA ASP A 54 -7.89 3.53 -9.62
C ASP A 54 -7.15 4.87 -9.68
N ILE A 55 -7.75 5.92 -9.09
CA ILE A 55 -7.09 7.23 -8.95
C ILE A 55 -5.88 7.12 -8.03
N ALA A 56 -5.98 6.39 -6.92
CA ALA A 56 -4.84 6.16 -6.05
C ALA A 56 -3.71 5.45 -6.80
N HIS A 57 -4.05 4.44 -7.60
CA HIS A 57 -3.08 3.72 -8.43
C HIS A 57 -2.44 4.60 -9.50
N LEU A 58 -3.23 5.45 -10.17
CA LEU A 58 -2.74 6.41 -11.15
C LEU A 58 -1.71 7.37 -10.50
N LEU A 59 -2.02 7.93 -9.34
CA LEU A 59 -1.14 8.83 -8.62
C LEU A 59 0.18 8.14 -8.20
N GLU A 60 0.11 6.89 -7.75
CA GLU A 60 1.30 6.12 -7.41
C GLU A 60 2.14 5.80 -8.65
N THR A 61 1.51 5.48 -9.77
CA THR A 61 2.19 5.27 -11.06
C THR A 61 2.91 6.54 -11.52
N VAL A 62 2.25 7.69 -11.46
CA VAL A 62 2.86 8.99 -11.80
C VAL A 62 4.04 9.30 -10.88
N ALA A 63 3.90 9.06 -9.57
CA ALA A 63 4.98 9.26 -8.61
C ALA A 63 6.21 8.38 -8.91
N GLN A 64 6.00 7.15 -9.40
CA GLN A 64 7.07 6.26 -9.84
C GLN A 64 7.83 6.81 -11.07
N PHE A 65 7.10 7.37 -12.04
CA PHE A 65 7.71 8.03 -13.21
C PHE A 65 8.59 9.23 -12.80
N ALA A 66 8.13 10.02 -11.85
CA ALA A 66 8.86 11.18 -11.35
C ALA A 66 10.18 10.79 -10.63
N THR A 67 10.32 9.56 -10.18
CA THR A 67 11.49 9.07 -9.43
C THR A 67 12.42 8.19 -10.24
N ARG A 68 12.15 7.94 -11.54
CA ARG A 68 13.04 7.15 -12.41
C ARG A 68 14.36 7.86 -12.63
N PRO A 69 15.53 7.19 -12.43
CA PRO A 69 16.81 7.72 -12.88
C PRO A 69 16.80 7.76 -14.41
N GLY A 70 17.01 8.93 -15.00
CA GLY A 70 17.07 9.09 -16.45
C GLY A 70 16.27 10.26 -17.04
N ASN A 71 15.32 10.82 -16.33
CA ASN A 71 14.65 12.05 -16.76
C ASN A 71 15.46 13.29 -16.31
N GLY A 72 16.55 13.56 -16.99
CA GLY A 72 17.21 14.86 -17.20
C GLY A 72 17.35 15.86 -16.06
N SER A 73 17.38 15.44 -14.80
CA SER A 73 17.71 16.35 -13.70
C SER A 73 18.84 15.74 -12.86
N VAL A 74 20.03 16.23 -13.08
CA VAL A 74 21.18 16.10 -12.19
C VAL A 74 20.87 16.89 -10.90
N ARG A 75 20.00 16.37 -10.08
CA ARG A 75 19.90 16.75 -8.68
C ARG A 75 20.27 15.54 -7.85
N ALA A 76 21.16 15.81 -6.87
CA ALA A 76 21.71 14.88 -5.89
C ALA A 76 20.73 13.73 -5.60
N ALA A 77 21.23 12.50 -5.54
CA ALA A 77 20.46 11.27 -5.33
C ALA A 77 19.30 11.51 -4.35
N ILE A 78 18.14 11.88 -4.90
CA ILE A 78 16.93 12.06 -4.10
C ILE A 78 16.69 10.67 -3.53
N ARG A 79 16.87 10.54 -2.23
CA ARG A 79 16.49 9.31 -1.50
C ARG A 79 15.03 9.09 -1.78
N THR A 80 14.75 8.27 -2.78
CA THR A 80 13.40 7.84 -3.13
C THR A 80 12.92 6.94 -2.00
N GLY A 81 11.89 7.35 -1.33
CA GLY A 81 11.31 6.60 -0.23
C GLY A 81 11.06 7.48 1.00
N PRO A 82 10.14 7.09 1.89
CA PRO A 82 9.92 7.82 3.13
C PRO A 82 11.22 7.85 3.92
N HIS A 83 11.54 8.99 4.51
CA HIS A 83 12.62 9.11 5.49
C HIS A 83 12.35 8.26 6.73
N ASP A 84 11.09 7.95 6.98
CA ASP A 84 10.62 7.15 8.09
C ASP A 84 10.84 5.65 7.83
N ALA A 85 11.65 5.02 8.67
CA ALA A 85 11.94 3.59 8.63
C ALA A 85 10.66 2.73 8.79
N ALA A 86 9.70 3.19 9.57
CA ALA A 86 8.43 2.50 9.76
C ALA A 86 7.62 2.43 8.46
N LEU A 87 7.55 3.53 7.70
CA LEU A 87 6.90 3.55 6.40
C LEU A 87 7.62 2.67 5.35
N ARG A 88 8.95 2.53 5.46
CA ARG A 88 9.71 1.61 4.59
C ARG A 88 9.47 0.15 4.96
N LEU A 89 9.37 -0.15 6.24
CA LEU A 89 9.16 -1.49 6.72
C LEU A 89 7.77 -2.01 6.33
N ALA A 90 6.73 -1.28 6.74
CA ALA A 90 5.36 -1.68 6.48
C ALA A 90 4.43 -0.46 6.42
N ARG A 91 3.67 -0.35 5.37
CA ARG A 91 2.64 0.68 5.19
C ARG A 91 1.47 0.15 4.39
N THR A 92 0.38 0.90 4.37
CA THR A 92 -0.68 0.68 3.41
C THR A 92 -0.45 1.53 2.16
N CYS A 93 -0.62 0.91 1.00
CA CYS A 93 -0.79 1.54 -0.30
C CYS A 93 -2.30 1.49 -0.60
N TYR A 94 -2.99 2.58 -0.28
CA TYR A 94 -4.45 2.66 -0.30
C TYR A 94 -5.12 1.62 0.64
N ASP A 95 -5.35 0.38 0.20
CA ASP A 95 -6.10 -0.66 0.91
C ASP A 95 -5.35 -2.01 1.06
N HIS A 96 -4.14 -2.12 0.53
CA HIS A 96 -3.27 -3.28 0.61
C HIS A 96 -1.89 -2.93 1.19
N PHE A 97 -1.07 -3.94 1.49
CA PHE A 97 0.25 -3.70 2.06
C PHE A 97 1.29 -3.30 1.03
N ALA A 98 2.18 -2.42 1.45
CA ALA A 98 3.34 -1.94 0.72
C ALA A 98 4.56 -1.85 1.65
N GLY A 99 5.71 -1.42 1.11
CA GLY A 99 6.99 -1.47 1.76
C GLY A 99 7.53 -2.90 1.79
N ARG A 100 8.54 -3.13 2.60
CA ARG A 100 9.18 -4.45 2.73
C ARG A 100 8.19 -5.55 3.06
N LEU A 101 7.20 -5.29 3.92
CA LEU A 101 6.14 -6.24 4.24
C LEU A 101 5.36 -6.66 3.00
N GLY A 102 4.86 -5.69 2.22
CA GLY A 102 4.05 -5.97 1.04
C GLY A 102 4.84 -6.73 -0.04
N VAL A 103 6.08 -6.32 -0.28
CA VAL A 103 6.98 -6.97 -1.24
C VAL A 103 7.33 -8.39 -0.78
N SER A 104 7.70 -8.59 0.50
CA SER A 104 8.04 -9.93 1.02
C SER A 104 6.89 -10.93 0.94
N ILE A 105 5.65 -10.47 1.18
CA ILE A 105 4.47 -11.33 1.01
C ILE A 105 4.29 -11.72 -0.47
N ALA A 106 4.41 -10.77 -1.40
CA ALA A 106 4.30 -11.05 -2.82
C ALA A 106 5.38 -12.03 -3.28
N ASP A 107 6.63 -11.80 -2.89
CA ASP A 107 7.78 -12.69 -3.18
C ASP A 107 7.53 -14.11 -2.68
N ALA A 108 7.08 -14.27 -1.44
CA ALA A 108 6.80 -15.57 -0.87
C ALA A 108 5.71 -16.34 -1.64
N LEU A 109 4.65 -15.64 -2.04
CA LEU A 109 3.56 -16.27 -2.81
C LEU A 109 4.03 -16.69 -4.21
N VAL A 110 4.88 -15.89 -4.87
CA VAL A 110 5.47 -16.23 -6.17
C VAL A 110 6.47 -17.38 -6.02
N ALA A 111 7.38 -17.31 -5.05
CA ALA A 111 8.41 -18.34 -4.82
C ALA A 111 7.80 -19.72 -4.53
N LYS A 112 6.64 -19.75 -3.88
CA LYS A 112 5.88 -20.99 -3.59
C LYS A 112 4.96 -21.41 -4.74
N ALA A 113 5.01 -20.70 -5.86
CA ALA A 113 4.12 -20.92 -6.99
C ALA A 113 2.61 -20.87 -6.60
N TYR A 114 2.26 -20.09 -5.57
CA TYR A 114 0.86 -19.86 -5.20
C TYR A 114 0.18 -18.82 -6.10
N ILE A 115 0.99 -17.91 -6.63
CA ILE A 115 0.55 -16.93 -7.61
C ILE A 115 1.58 -16.81 -8.73
N GLU A 116 1.10 -16.48 -9.92
CA GLU A 116 1.91 -16.04 -11.05
C GLU A 116 1.60 -14.57 -11.27
N LEU A 117 2.64 -13.73 -11.33
CA LEU A 117 2.53 -12.29 -11.56
C LEU A 117 3.24 -11.92 -12.85
N ASP A 118 2.56 -11.19 -13.71
CA ASP A 118 3.13 -10.51 -14.87
C ASP A 118 2.96 -8.98 -14.76
N GLN A 119 3.33 -8.24 -15.81
CA GLN A 119 3.23 -6.77 -15.80
C GLN A 119 1.78 -6.26 -15.77
N ASP A 120 0.85 -7.02 -16.29
CA ASP A 120 -0.54 -6.64 -16.49
C ASP A 120 -1.50 -7.22 -15.44
N GLY A 121 -1.07 -8.22 -14.68
CA GLY A 121 -1.92 -8.87 -13.69
C GLY A 121 -1.28 -10.08 -13.05
N GLY A 122 -2.12 -10.93 -12.50
CA GLY A 122 -1.68 -12.18 -11.93
C GLY A 122 -2.80 -13.19 -11.78
N THR A 123 -2.40 -14.44 -11.65
CA THR A 123 -3.30 -15.58 -11.46
C THR A 123 -2.95 -16.29 -10.15
N VAL A 124 -3.94 -16.88 -9.53
CA VAL A 124 -3.76 -17.75 -8.36
C VAL A 124 -3.82 -19.19 -8.85
N THR A 125 -2.80 -19.96 -8.54
CA THR A 125 -2.72 -21.39 -8.89
C THR A 125 -3.66 -22.23 -8.01
N ASP A 126 -3.89 -23.49 -8.36
CA ASP A 126 -4.69 -24.39 -7.52
C ASP A 126 -4.05 -24.57 -6.15
N ALA A 127 -2.73 -24.69 -6.07
CA ALA A 127 -1.99 -24.73 -4.80
C ALA A 127 -2.19 -23.42 -4.01
N GLY A 128 -2.18 -22.28 -4.69
CA GLY A 128 -2.48 -20.98 -4.10
C GLY A 128 -3.91 -20.89 -3.57
N GLN A 129 -4.90 -21.46 -4.26
CA GLN A 129 -6.28 -21.50 -3.77
C GLN A 129 -6.40 -22.26 -2.44
N VAL A 130 -5.75 -23.43 -2.36
CA VAL A 130 -5.72 -24.25 -1.13
C VAL A 130 -5.04 -23.48 0.01
N PHE A 131 -3.89 -22.88 -0.26
CA PHE A 131 -3.16 -22.07 0.71
C PHE A 131 -3.99 -20.90 1.22
N LEU A 132 -4.57 -20.10 0.33
CA LEU A 132 -5.37 -18.93 0.66
C LEU A 132 -6.62 -19.30 1.48
N HIS A 133 -7.29 -20.39 1.12
CA HIS A 133 -8.41 -20.91 1.88
C HIS A 133 -7.98 -21.28 3.31
N GLY A 134 -6.87 -22.02 3.46
CA GLY A 134 -6.28 -22.38 4.76
C GLY A 134 -5.85 -21.14 5.58
N PHE A 135 -5.40 -20.09 4.92
CA PHE A 135 -5.08 -18.81 5.56
C PHE A 135 -6.33 -18.00 5.94
N GLY A 136 -7.52 -18.39 5.49
CA GLY A 136 -8.80 -17.72 5.76
C GLY A 136 -9.08 -16.55 4.80
N VAL A 137 -8.54 -16.62 3.60
CA VAL A 137 -8.82 -15.69 2.50
C VAL A 137 -9.73 -16.39 1.49
N ALA A 138 -10.82 -15.71 1.10
CA ALA A 138 -11.76 -16.26 0.15
C ALA A 138 -11.10 -16.60 -1.19
N PRO A 139 -11.48 -17.73 -1.83
CA PRO A 139 -10.89 -18.16 -3.08
C PRO A 139 -11.17 -17.18 -4.21
N ALA A 140 -10.29 -17.20 -5.22
CA ALA A 140 -10.45 -16.39 -6.42
C ALA A 140 -11.76 -16.74 -7.17
N PRO A 141 -12.49 -15.75 -7.66
CA PRO A 141 -13.72 -16.00 -8.42
C PRO A 141 -13.41 -16.74 -9.74
N LYS A 142 -14.20 -17.80 -10.02
CA LYS A 142 -13.95 -18.74 -11.14
C LYS A 142 -14.05 -18.12 -12.55
N LYS A 143 -14.66 -16.97 -12.77
CA LYS A 143 -15.04 -16.56 -14.12
C LYS A 143 -14.82 -15.11 -14.58
N GLN A 144 -14.49 -14.11 -13.77
CA GLN A 144 -14.59 -12.76 -14.32
C GLN A 144 -13.53 -11.73 -13.95
N ALA A 145 -12.60 -11.98 -13.08
CA ALA A 145 -11.75 -10.91 -12.57
C ALA A 145 -10.29 -11.30 -12.34
N LYS A 146 -9.71 -12.15 -13.18
CA LYS A 146 -8.30 -12.53 -12.98
C LYS A 146 -7.39 -11.31 -12.84
N ARG A 147 -7.56 -10.29 -13.69
CA ARG A 147 -6.78 -9.04 -13.65
C ARG A 147 -7.07 -8.17 -12.42
N LEU A 148 -8.31 -8.14 -11.93
CA LEU A 148 -8.69 -7.34 -10.77
C LEU A 148 -8.48 -8.07 -9.45
N PHE A 149 -8.47 -9.41 -9.46
CA PHE A 149 -8.30 -10.20 -8.26
C PHE A 149 -6.86 -10.17 -7.75
N CYS A 150 -5.89 -10.42 -8.60
CA CYS A 150 -4.46 -10.41 -8.31
C CYS A 150 -3.78 -9.42 -9.25
N ARG A 151 -3.16 -8.37 -8.73
CA ARG A 151 -2.52 -7.33 -9.54
C ARG A 151 -1.21 -6.89 -8.91
N PRO A 152 -0.13 -6.78 -9.69
CA PRO A 152 1.10 -6.17 -9.21
C PRO A 152 0.89 -4.67 -9.01
N CYS A 153 1.49 -4.14 -7.97
CA CYS A 153 1.61 -2.71 -7.71
C CYS A 153 3.05 -2.41 -7.35
N LEU A 154 3.74 -1.60 -8.14
CA LEU A 154 5.16 -1.35 -7.93
C LEU A 154 5.37 -0.54 -6.65
N ASP A 155 6.18 -1.07 -5.75
CA ASP A 155 6.59 -0.35 -4.55
C ASP A 155 7.66 0.71 -4.88
N TRP A 156 7.36 1.97 -4.59
CA TRP A 156 8.26 3.07 -4.90
C TRP A 156 9.49 3.14 -3.98
N SER A 157 9.46 2.50 -2.78
CA SER A 157 10.60 2.44 -1.88
C SER A 157 11.50 1.23 -2.14
N GLU A 158 10.89 0.10 -2.43
CA GLU A 158 11.61 -1.17 -2.68
C GLU A 158 11.91 -1.40 -4.17
N ARG A 159 11.21 -0.68 -5.06
CA ARG A 159 11.27 -0.80 -6.53
C ARG A 159 10.99 -2.23 -7.04
N ARG A 160 10.13 -2.92 -6.34
CA ARG A 160 9.68 -4.28 -6.58
C ARG A 160 8.16 -4.36 -6.45
N PRO A 161 7.49 -5.25 -7.15
CA PRO A 161 6.05 -5.37 -7.04
C PRO A 161 5.63 -5.90 -5.66
N HIS A 162 4.56 -5.34 -5.13
CA HIS A 162 3.76 -5.90 -4.07
C HIS A 162 2.34 -6.19 -4.57
N LEU A 163 1.56 -6.88 -3.77
CA LEU A 163 0.28 -7.43 -4.20
C LEU A 163 -0.87 -6.46 -3.95
N ALA A 164 -1.53 -6.04 -5.02
CA ALA A 164 -2.75 -5.27 -5.03
C ALA A 164 -3.96 -6.10 -5.50
N GLY A 165 -5.08 -5.42 -5.74
CA GLY A 165 -6.33 -6.05 -6.13
C GLY A 165 -7.05 -6.68 -4.94
N THR A 166 -8.11 -7.43 -5.21
CA THR A 166 -8.95 -8.04 -4.17
C THR A 166 -8.14 -8.98 -3.27
N LEU A 167 -7.15 -9.68 -3.81
CA LEU A 167 -6.28 -10.57 -3.05
C LEU A 167 -5.38 -9.79 -2.09
N GLY A 168 -4.74 -8.71 -2.54
CA GLY A 168 -3.92 -7.86 -1.68
C GLY A 168 -4.72 -7.27 -0.52
N ILE A 169 -5.96 -6.82 -0.80
CA ILE A 169 -6.89 -6.33 0.22
C ILE A 169 -7.25 -7.44 1.22
N ALA A 170 -7.60 -8.64 0.72
CA ALA A 170 -8.02 -9.74 1.56
C ALA A 170 -6.90 -10.20 2.51
N ILE A 171 -5.67 -10.31 2.01
CA ILE A 171 -4.50 -10.64 2.84
C ILE A 171 -4.26 -9.55 3.90
N ALA A 172 -4.34 -8.29 3.53
CA ALA A 172 -4.17 -7.19 4.48
C ALA A 172 -5.26 -7.23 5.57
N CYS A 173 -6.53 -7.36 5.19
CA CYS A 173 -7.63 -7.50 6.14
C CYS A 173 -7.40 -8.68 7.09
N ARG A 174 -7.01 -9.85 6.56
CA ARG A 174 -6.75 -11.04 7.38
C ARG A 174 -5.62 -10.82 8.37
N CYS A 175 -4.54 -10.17 7.99
CA CYS A 175 -3.45 -9.84 8.92
C CYS A 175 -3.89 -8.86 10.03
N PHE A 176 -4.77 -7.91 9.71
CA PHE A 176 -5.39 -7.04 10.72
C PHE A 176 -6.31 -7.83 11.67
N ASP A 177 -7.13 -8.73 11.14
CA ASP A 177 -8.06 -9.56 11.93
C ASP A 177 -7.32 -10.50 12.88
N LEU A 178 -6.18 -11.04 12.44
CA LEU A 178 -5.29 -11.88 13.26
C LEU A 178 -4.49 -11.07 14.30
N GLY A 179 -4.58 -9.74 14.28
CA GLY A 179 -3.79 -8.87 15.16
C GLY A 179 -2.28 -8.91 14.85
N TRP A 180 -1.88 -9.38 13.67
CA TRP A 180 -0.49 -9.40 13.24
C TRP A 180 0.06 -8.01 12.96
N VAL A 181 -0.82 -7.12 12.61
CA VAL A 181 -0.47 -5.72 12.31
C VAL A 181 -1.47 -4.77 12.97
N LYS A 182 -1.00 -3.56 13.29
CA LYS A 182 -1.81 -2.47 13.82
C LYS A 182 -1.58 -1.20 13.03
N ARG A 183 -2.63 -0.39 12.87
CA ARG A 183 -2.49 0.94 12.25
C ARG A 183 -1.74 1.87 13.22
N VAL A 184 -0.87 2.70 12.65
CA VAL A 184 -0.24 3.80 13.37
C VAL A 184 -1.08 5.06 13.16
N ASP A 185 -1.49 5.70 14.25
CA ASP A 185 -2.30 6.91 14.17
C ASP A 185 -1.55 8.04 13.47
N GLY A 186 -2.26 8.78 12.65
CA GLY A 186 -1.68 9.88 11.89
C GLY A 186 -0.80 9.48 10.72
N SER A 187 -0.58 8.18 10.47
CA SER A 187 0.33 7.70 9.44
C SER A 187 -0.30 6.61 8.58
N ARG A 188 0.29 6.36 7.40
CA ARG A 188 0.04 5.15 6.61
C ARG A 188 0.90 3.96 7.07
N ALA A 189 1.82 4.19 8.01
CA ALA A 189 2.63 3.12 8.57
C ALA A 189 1.76 2.08 9.26
N VAL A 190 2.25 0.84 9.24
CA VAL A 190 1.63 -0.30 9.89
C VAL A 190 2.66 -0.89 10.85
N ALA A 191 2.33 -0.98 12.11
CA ALA A 191 3.18 -1.61 13.11
C ALA A 191 2.96 -3.13 13.08
N ILE A 192 4.04 -3.89 12.89
CA ILE A 192 4.01 -5.36 12.97
C ILE A 192 4.11 -5.74 14.45
N THR A 193 3.19 -6.55 14.94
CA THR A 193 3.20 -7.03 16.33
C THR A 193 4.17 -8.20 16.52
N PRO A 194 4.57 -8.55 17.76
CA PRO A 194 5.36 -9.77 18.00
C PRO A 194 4.69 -11.03 17.43
N ALA A 195 3.37 -11.18 17.61
CA ALA A 195 2.59 -12.26 16.99
C ALA A 195 2.62 -12.18 15.46
N GLY A 196 2.62 -10.95 14.90
CA GLY A 196 2.72 -10.70 13.47
C GLY A 196 4.07 -11.13 12.89
N TYR A 197 5.19 -10.81 13.53
CA TYR A 197 6.50 -11.29 13.09
C TYR A 197 6.57 -12.81 13.06
N HIS A 198 6.03 -13.46 14.09
CA HIS A 198 5.96 -14.92 14.14
C HIS A 198 5.07 -15.49 13.04
N GLY A 199 3.81 -14.99 12.92
CA GLY A 199 2.84 -15.48 11.95
C GLY A 199 3.30 -15.26 10.50
N LEU A 200 3.83 -14.08 10.18
CA LEU A 200 4.35 -13.76 8.85
C LEU A 200 5.52 -14.66 8.47
N ARG A 201 6.42 -14.95 9.43
CA ARG A 201 7.52 -15.89 9.21
C ARG A 201 7.02 -17.32 9.00
N CYS A 202 6.08 -17.80 9.81
CA CYS A 202 5.56 -19.17 9.68
C CYS A 202 4.75 -19.40 8.40
N VAL A 203 3.97 -18.41 7.97
CA VAL A 203 3.02 -18.55 6.85
C VAL A 203 3.66 -18.15 5.51
N PHE A 204 4.38 -17.03 5.50
CA PHE A 204 4.99 -16.47 4.28
C PHE A 204 6.50 -16.60 4.24
N GLU A 205 7.14 -17.18 5.26
CA GLU A 205 8.61 -17.32 5.36
C GLU A 205 9.36 -15.98 5.21
N THR A 206 8.71 -14.88 5.65
CA THR A 206 9.28 -13.55 5.52
C THR A 206 10.34 -13.28 6.57
N ASP A 207 11.50 -12.75 6.19
CA ASP A 207 12.50 -12.20 7.11
C ASP A 207 12.39 -10.68 7.16
N LEU A 208 11.58 -10.18 8.08
CA LEU A 208 11.29 -8.75 8.27
C LEU A 208 12.08 -8.15 9.44
N LYS A 209 13.23 -8.72 9.82
CA LYS A 209 14.04 -8.18 10.91
C LYS A 209 14.22 -6.68 10.77
N SER A 210 13.98 -5.94 11.84
CA SER A 210 14.23 -4.51 11.87
C SER A 210 15.74 -4.30 11.65
N ARG A 211 16.10 -3.40 10.75
CA ARG A 211 17.50 -2.96 10.55
C ARG A 211 18.07 -2.17 11.75
N SER A 212 17.50 -2.32 12.94
CA SER A 212 17.96 -1.64 14.15
C SER A 212 19.18 -2.29 14.83
N GLU A 213 19.75 -3.38 14.26
CA GLU A 213 20.90 -4.06 14.87
C GLU A 213 22.21 -3.94 14.08
N HIS A 214 22.30 -3.04 13.10
CA HIS A 214 23.61 -2.65 12.56
C HIS A 214 23.90 -1.21 13.04
N GLY A 215 24.49 -1.13 14.24
CA GLY A 215 25.20 0.05 14.69
C GLY A 215 26.28 0.43 13.66
N PRO A 216 26.72 1.70 13.64
CA PRO A 216 27.80 2.11 12.75
C PRO A 216 29.01 1.24 13.05
N ALA A 217 29.52 0.58 12.01
CA ALA A 217 30.84 -0.02 12.09
C ALA A 217 31.85 1.11 12.34
N ALA A 218 32.63 0.94 13.40
CA ALA A 218 33.70 1.82 13.82
C ALA A 218 34.75 2.02 12.71
#